data_8bf4e6bc3b3cc5bd1c93648a9567b4ef
#
_entry.id   8bf4e6bc3b3cc5bd1c93648a9567b4ef
#
_cell.length_a   1.000
_cell.length_b   1.000
_cell.length_c   1.000
_cell.angle_alpha   90.00
_cell.angle_beta   90.00
_cell.angle_gamma   90.00
#
_symmetry.space_group_name_H-M   'P 1'
#
loop_
_entity.id
_entity.type
_entity.pdbx_description
1 polymer ?
#
loop_
_entity_poly.entity_id
_entity_poly.type
_entity_poly.pdbx_seq_one_letter_code
_entity_poly.pdbx_strand_id
1 'polypeptide(L)'
;ARVEAARVEAARVEAARVEAARVEVARVEAARVEAARVEVAQEAAARREAALRAIGRQLDEEAARREAATAAARLAPSSSSARRYWLFGRTDPNAELILYAEAWSRKIQLNMTTFDMVREAAKQPHTDPLVTVAIRSDGSVESVTFVLSSGVAAIDEAIRRIVDSQKPYQVFPPGLAREFDVILIRRTWYFDTAIRLY
;
A
#
# COMPACT_ATOMS: atom_id res chain seq x y z
N ALA A 1 -85.31 38.59 3.61
CA ALA A 1 -84.04 39.09 4.15
C ALA A 1 -83.39 38.08 5.18
N ARG A 2 -84.09 37.63 6.24
CA ARG A 2 -83.51 36.73 7.26
C ARG A 2 -83.21 35.33 6.73
N VAL A 3 -84.04 34.79 5.84
CA VAL A 3 -83.83 33.46 5.23
C VAL A 3 -82.64 33.42 4.25
N GLU A 4 -82.46 34.55 3.55
CA GLU A 4 -81.34 34.72 2.61
C GLU A 4 -79.99 34.83 3.34
N ALA A 5 -79.96 35.57 4.46
CA ALA A 5 -78.76 35.66 5.32
C ALA A 5 -78.37 34.34 5.90
N ALA A 6 -79.35 33.53 6.36
CA ALA A 6 -79.07 32.17 6.88
C ALA A 6 -78.53 31.20 5.80
N ARG A 7 -79.00 31.33 4.54
CA ARG A 7 -78.47 30.53 3.42
C ARG A 7 -77.03 30.92 3.05
N VAL A 8 -76.67 32.18 3.08
CA VAL A 8 -75.35 32.67 2.82
C VAL A 8 -74.36 32.19 3.93
N GLU A 9 -74.82 32.23 5.21
CA GLU A 9 -74.06 31.80 6.32
C GLU A 9 -73.79 30.25 6.26
N ALA A 10 -74.85 29.48 5.93
CA ALA A 10 -74.70 28.03 5.75
C ALA A 10 -73.76 27.70 4.58
N ALA A 11 -73.78 28.41 3.47
CA ALA A 11 -72.89 28.22 2.35
C ALA A 11 -71.43 28.59 2.71
N ARG A 12 -71.20 29.60 3.53
CA ARG A 12 -69.85 29.92 4.07
C ARG A 12 -69.30 28.87 4.98
N VAL A 13 -70.14 28.33 5.87
CA VAL A 13 -69.72 27.23 6.79
C VAL A 13 -69.35 25.96 5.99
N GLU A 14 -70.13 25.63 4.97
CA GLU A 14 -69.88 24.49 4.10
C GLU A 14 -68.59 24.70 3.29
N ALA A 15 -68.39 25.88 2.73
CA ALA A 15 -67.16 26.23 2.02
C ALA A 15 -65.92 26.13 2.94
N ALA A 16 -66.02 26.62 4.18
CA ALA A 16 -64.94 26.51 5.17
C ALA A 16 -64.64 25.05 5.55
N ARG A 17 -65.68 24.19 5.66
CA ARG A 17 -65.49 22.75 5.90
C ARG A 17 -64.79 22.06 4.75
N VAL A 18 -65.14 22.35 3.51
CA VAL A 18 -64.52 21.79 2.31
C VAL A 18 -63.08 22.24 2.22
N GLU A 19 -62.78 23.50 2.51
CA GLU A 19 -61.42 24.03 2.54
C GLU A 19 -60.55 23.35 3.64
N ALA A 20 -61.08 23.21 4.84
CA ALA A 20 -60.44 22.50 5.94
C ALA A 20 -60.12 21.01 5.61
N ALA A 21 -61.11 20.35 4.96
CA ALA A 21 -60.90 18.98 4.49
C ALA A 21 -59.81 18.86 3.43
N ARG A 22 -59.74 19.81 2.49
CA ARG A 22 -58.65 19.88 1.47
C ARG A 22 -57.28 20.11 2.11
N VAL A 23 -57.17 21.00 3.06
CA VAL A 23 -55.92 21.25 3.80
C VAL A 23 -55.47 20.00 4.55
N GLU A 24 -56.39 19.29 5.17
CA GLU A 24 -56.05 18.07 5.91
C GLU A 24 -55.58 16.94 4.97
N VAL A 25 -56.25 16.76 3.81
CA VAL A 25 -55.80 15.81 2.78
C VAL A 25 -54.41 16.17 2.27
N ALA A 26 -54.16 17.43 1.95
CA ALA A 26 -52.85 17.89 1.50
C ALA A 26 -51.77 17.68 2.56
N ARG A 27 -52.09 17.88 3.85
CA ARG A 27 -51.18 17.60 4.97
C ARG A 27 -50.86 16.13 5.09
N VAL A 28 -51.83 15.23 4.97
CA VAL A 28 -51.62 13.78 5.01
C VAL A 28 -50.78 13.31 3.83
N GLU A 29 -51.04 13.84 2.63
CA GLU A 29 -50.24 13.54 1.44
C GLU A 29 -48.81 14.04 1.59
N ALA A 30 -48.59 15.25 2.06
CA ALA A 30 -47.26 15.78 2.34
C ALA A 30 -46.49 14.92 3.36
N ALA A 31 -47.16 14.48 4.44
CA ALA A 31 -46.57 13.61 5.43
C ALA A 31 -46.18 12.21 4.88
N ARG A 32 -47.04 11.68 3.97
CA ARG A 32 -46.72 10.42 3.26
C ARG A 32 -45.52 10.56 2.34
N VAL A 33 -45.40 11.63 1.59
CA VAL A 33 -44.27 11.89 0.71
C VAL A 33 -42.98 12.06 1.51
N GLU A 34 -43.05 12.74 2.65
CA GLU A 34 -41.89 12.93 3.52
C GLU A 34 -41.46 11.58 4.17
N ALA A 35 -42.39 10.78 4.65
CA ALA A 35 -42.11 9.43 5.17
C ALA A 35 -41.45 8.54 4.11
N ALA A 36 -41.96 8.56 2.88
CA ALA A 36 -41.34 7.78 1.77
C ALA A 36 -39.94 8.29 1.42
N ARG A 37 -39.70 9.61 1.48
CA ARG A 37 -38.34 10.16 1.30
C ARG A 37 -37.36 9.71 2.38
N VAL A 38 -37.78 9.71 3.64
CA VAL A 38 -36.98 9.26 4.77
C VAL A 38 -36.66 7.78 4.62
N GLU A 39 -37.63 6.95 4.25
CA GLU A 39 -37.42 5.51 4.03
C GLU A 39 -36.39 5.25 2.91
N VAL A 40 -36.54 5.92 1.75
CA VAL A 40 -35.58 5.82 0.64
C VAL A 40 -34.17 6.28 1.06
N ALA A 41 -34.09 7.36 1.84
CA ALA A 41 -32.80 7.86 2.35
C ALA A 41 -32.14 6.86 3.33
N GLN A 42 -32.94 6.23 4.21
CA GLN A 42 -32.46 5.22 5.14
C GLN A 42 -31.97 3.95 4.40
N GLU A 43 -32.73 3.48 3.41
CA GLU A 43 -32.29 2.35 2.58
C GLU A 43 -31.01 2.68 1.82
N ALA A 44 -30.88 3.87 1.25
CA ALA A 44 -29.68 4.30 0.55
C ALA A 44 -28.48 4.38 1.50
N ALA A 45 -28.67 4.86 2.72
CA ALA A 45 -27.63 4.89 3.75
C ALA A 45 -27.20 3.47 4.17
N ALA A 46 -28.15 2.58 4.42
CA ALA A 46 -27.89 1.18 4.75
C ALA A 46 -27.14 0.45 3.64
N ARG A 47 -27.50 0.66 2.37
CA ARG A 47 -26.78 0.09 1.22
C ARG A 47 -25.35 0.60 1.12
N ARG A 48 -25.12 1.91 1.36
CA ARG A 48 -23.77 2.50 1.39
C ARG A 48 -22.93 1.90 2.50
N GLU A 49 -23.48 1.77 3.69
CA GLU A 49 -22.78 1.18 4.84
C GLU A 49 -22.44 -0.29 4.59
N ALA A 50 -23.36 -1.06 4.05
CA ALA A 50 -23.12 -2.46 3.66
C ALA A 50 -22.02 -2.58 2.59
N ALA A 51 -22.00 -1.69 1.61
CA ALA A 51 -20.95 -1.64 0.59
C ALA A 51 -19.58 -1.32 1.20
N LEU A 52 -19.49 -0.34 2.09
CA LEU A 52 -18.25 0.02 2.79
C LEU A 52 -17.72 -1.15 3.65
N ARG A 53 -18.61 -1.84 4.36
CA ARG A 53 -18.24 -3.04 5.15
C ARG A 53 -17.76 -4.19 4.25
N ALA A 54 -18.35 -4.35 3.06
CA ALA A 54 -17.92 -5.36 2.10
C ALA A 54 -16.52 -5.05 1.55
N ILE A 55 -16.25 -3.78 1.20
CA ILE A 55 -14.93 -3.33 0.76
C ILE A 55 -13.89 -3.51 1.87
N GLY A 56 -14.22 -3.17 3.12
CA GLY A 56 -13.34 -3.38 4.27
C GLY A 56 -12.93 -4.86 4.39
N ARG A 57 -13.89 -5.78 4.36
CA ARG A 57 -13.60 -7.23 4.40
C ARG A 57 -12.73 -7.71 3.25
N GLN A 58 -12.94 -7.19 2.03
CA GLN A 58 -12.11 -7.55 0.88
C GLN A 58 -10.66 -7.09 1.06
N LEU A 59 -10.46 -5.87 1.58
CA LEU A 59 -9.12 -5.35 1.86
C LEU A 59 -8.41 -6.15 2.96
N ASP A 60 -9.11 -6.52 4.02
CA ASP A 60 -8.58 -7.35 5.10
C ASP A 60 -8.19 -8.75 4.60
N GLU A 61 -9.05 -9.38 3.77
CA GLU A 61 -8.74 -10.66 3.14
C GLU A 61 -7.54 -10.58 2.19
N GLU A 62 -7.44 -9.50 1.41
CA GLU A 62 -6.30 -9.29 0.51
C GLU A 62 -5.01 -9.06 1.31
N ALA A 63 -5.05 -8.29 2.39
CA ALA A 63 -3.92 -8.08 3.28
C ALA A 63 -3.48 -9.41 3.90
N ALA A 64 -4.41 -10.20 4.43
CA ALA A 64 -4.14 -11.52 4.99
C ALA A 64 -3.53 -12.49 3.96
N ARG A 65 -4.03 -12.48 2.72
CA ARG A 65 -3.45 -13.28 1.63
C ARG A 65 -2.03 -12.85 1.28
N ARG A 66 -1.74 -11.55 1.26
CA ARG A 66 -0.39 -11.00 1.03
C ARG A 66 0.56 -11.38 2.17
N GLU A 67 0.11 -11.28 3.41
CA GLU A 67 0.89 -11.72 4.57
C GLU A 67 1.16 -13.22 4.55
N ALA A 68 0.14 -14.03 4.27
CA ALA A 68 0.30 -15.48 4.13
C ALA A 68 1.25 -15.86 2.99
N ALA A 69 1.17 -15.18 1.84
CA ALA A 69 2.08 -15.40 0.72
C ALA A 69 3.53 -15.01 1.06
N THR A 70 3.73 -13.90 1.80
CA THR A 70 5.07 -13.50 2.25
C THR A 70 5.60 -14.43 3.34
N ALA A 71 4.76 -14.91 4.24
CA ALA A 71 5.13 -15.90 5.24
C ALA A 71 5.47 -17.25 4.59
N ALA A 72 4.67 -17.70 3.61
CA ALA A 72 4.94 -18.92 2.86
C ALA A 72 6.26 -18.81 2.05
N ALA A 73 6.52 -17.64 1.45
CA ALA A 73 7.79 -17.39 0.76
C ALA A 73 8.99 -17.36 1.71
N ARG A 74 8.81 -16.99 2.99
CA ARG A 74 9.85 -17.07 4.02
C ARG A 74 10.05 -18.47 4.54
N LEU A 75 8.99 -19.29 4.60
CA LEU A 75 9.01 -20.66 5.13
C LEU A 75 9.22 -21.70 4.03
N ALA A 76 9.04 -21.33 2.74
CA ALA A 76 9.42 -22.24 1.67
C ALA A 76 10.92 -22.49 1.81
N PRO A 77 11.37 -23.71 2.20
CA PRO A 77 12.75 -24.04 2.02
C PRO A 77 12.99 -23.84 0.54
N SER A 78 13.96 -22.99 0.19
CA SER A 78 14.40 -22.89 -1.18
C SER A 78 14.99 -24.25 -1.53
N SER A 79 14.14 -25.16 -1.93
CA SER A 79 14.49 -26.47 -2.50
C SER A 79 15.09 -26.30 -3.90
N SER A 80 15.57 -25.09 -4.21
CA SER A 80 16.41 -24.91 -5.37
C SER A 80 17.75 -25.49 -5.02
N SER A 81 18.18 -26.48 -5.76
CA SER A 81 19.56 -26.96 -5.87
C SER A 81 20.51 -25.82 -6.32
N ALA A 82 20.08 -24.58 -6.25
CA ALA A 82 20.81 -23.36 -6.59
C ALA A 82 22.06 -23.26 -5.71
N ARG A 83 23.18 -23.19 -6.35
CA ARG A 83 24.49 -22.99 -5.70
C ARG A 83 24.55 -21.57 -5.18
N ARG A 84 24.35 -21.40 -3.86
CA ARG A 84 24.30 -20.09 -3.19
C ARG A 84 25.61 -19.79 -2.51
N TYR A 85 26.10 -18.58 -2.68
CA TYR A 85 27.30 -18.10 -2.00
C TYR A 85 27.01 -16.83 -1.19
N TRP A 86 27.54 -16.80 0.03
CA TRP A 86 27.41 -15.66 0.94
C TRP A 86 28.67 -14.84 0.96
N LEU A 87 28.61 -13.62 0.49
CA LEU A 87 29.72 -12.68 0.53
C LEU A 87 29.54 -11.69 1.69
N PHE A 88 30.40 -11.81 2.69
CA PHE A 88 30.44 -10.95 3.85
C PHE A 88 31.62 -9.98 3.74
N GLY A 89 31.33 -8.66 3.74
CA GLY A 89 32.39 -7.67 3.68
C GLY A 89 33.12 -7.64 2.33
N ARG A 90 34.41 -7.28 2.39
CA ARG A 90 35.25 -7.06 1.21
C ARG A 90 36.41 -8.06 1.09
N THR A 91 36.46 -9.03 1.94
CA THR A 91 37.54 -10.02 1.98
C THR A 91 36.98 -11.40 1.60
N ASP A 92 37.41 -11.90 0.47
CA ASP A 92 37.06 -13.25 -0.01
C ASP A 92 38.21 -13.76 -0.85
N PRO A 93 38.51 -15.07 -0.81
CA PRO A 93 39.55 -15.67 -1.65
C PRO A 93 39.21 -15.60 -3.15
N ASN A 94 37.93 -15.53 -3.51
CA ASN A 94 37.50 -15.41 -4.90
C ASN A 94 37.45 -13.93 -5.34
N ALA A 95 38.47 -13.52 -6.08
CA ALA A 95 38.58 -12.13 -6.57
C ALA A 95 37.43 -11.72 -7.51
N GLU A 96 36.87 -12.64 -8.31
CA GLU A 96 35.72 -12.33 -9.18
C GLU A 96 34.48 -11.97 -8.38
N LEU A 97 34.26 -12.64 -7.23
CA LEU A 97 33.15 -12.30 -6.31
C LEU A 97 33.30 -10.89 -5.76
N ILE A 98 34.52 -10.54 -5.30
CA ILE A 98 34.81 -9.21 -4.79
C ILE A 98 34.57 -8.17 -5.88
N LEU A 99 35.11 -8.36 -7.06
CA LEU A 99 34.94 -7.44 -8.18
C LEU A 99 33.49 -7.27 -8.58
N TYR A 100 32.72 -8.34 -8.59
CA TYR A 100 31.29 -8.29 -8.88
C TYR A 100 30.52 -7.48 -7.81
N ALA A 101 30.76 -7.76 -6.53
CA ALA A 101 30.11 -7.05 -5.42
C ALA A 101 30.50 -5.57 -5.36
N GLU A 102 31.76 -5.23 -5.66
CA GLU A 102 32.22 -3.85 -5.76
C GLU A 102 31.56 -3.13 -6.94
N ALA A 103 31.44 -3.77 -8.10
CA ALA A 103 30.74 -3.20 -9.25
C ALA A 103 29.25 -2.97 -8.95
N TRP A 104 28.60 -3.92 -8.25
CA TRP A 104 27.23 -3.79 -7.76
C TRP A 104 27.09 -2.62 -6.78
N SER A 105 27.95 -2.54 -5.77
CA SER A 105 27.96 -1.44 -4.79
C SER A 105 28.18 -0.09 -5.45
N ARG A 106 29.13 -0.01 -6.38
CA ARG A 106 29.46 1.21 -7.14
C ARG A 106 28.29 1.69 -7.97
N LYS A 107 27.52 0.80 -8.60
CA LYS A 107 26.33 1.16 -9.37
C LYS A 107 25.30 1.92 -8.51
N ILE A 108 25.12 1.50 -7.27
CA ILE A 108 24.22 2.17 -6.31
C ILE A 108 24.83 3.50 -5.86
N GLN A 109 26.11 3.53 -5.46
CA GLN A 109 26.78 4.70 -4.90
C GLN A 109 26.95 5.85 -5.88
N LEU A 110 27.20 5.54 -7.16
CA LEU A 110 27.41 6.56 -8.19
C LEU A 110 26.11 7.15 -8.76
N ASN A 111 24.98 6.55 -8.45
CA ASN A 111 23.70 7.08 -8.90
C ASN A 111 23.19 8.15 -7.91
N MET A 112 23.35 9.42 -8.27
CA MET A 112 22.92 10.57 -7.44
C MET A 112 21.43 10.54 -7.09
N THR A 113 20.60 10.03 -8.01
CA THR A 113 19.14 9.92 -7.78
C THR A 113 18.79 8.97 -6.63
N THR A 114 19.63 7.97 -6.35
CA THR A 114 19.38 7.02 -5.25
C THR A 114 19.49 7.67 -3.88
N PHE A 115 20.41 8.64 -3.71
CA PHE A 115 20.55 9.36 -2.47
C PHE A 115 19.32 10.25 -2.19
N ASP A 116 18.74 10.87 -3.24
CA ASP A 116 17.55 11.69 -3.09
C ASP A 116 16.36 10.91 -2.52
N MET A 117 16.28 9.61 -2.79
CA MET A 117 15.22 8.74 -2.29
C MET A 117 15.26 8.55 -0.78
N VAL A 118 16.42 8.71 -0.15
CA VAL A 118 16.62 8.45 1.29
C VAL A 118 16.99 9.70 2.07
N ARG A 119 17.39 10.78 1.42
CA ARG A 119 17.95 12.00 2.02
C ARG A 119 17.11 12.55 3.17
N GLU A 120 15.81 12.70 2.98
CA GLU A 120 14.94 13.27 4.00
C GLU A 120 14.75 12.32 5.20
N ALA A 121 14.61 11.02 4.92
CA ALA A 121 14.47 10.03 5.97
C ALA A 121 15.77 9.87 6.79
N ALA A 122 16.92 9.98 6.13
CA ALA A 122 18.25 9.85 6.76
C ALA A 122 18.60 10.99 7.73
N LYS A 123 17.85 12.10 7.74
CA LYS A 123 17.98 13.16 8.74
C LYS A 123 17.45 12.76 10.12
N GLN A 124 16.60 11.73 10.18
CA GLN A 124 16.10 11.21 11.45
C GLN A 124 17.17 10.34 12.12
N PRO A 125 17.22 10.31 13.47
CA PRO A 125 18.08 9.38 14.18
C PRO A 125 17.80 7.93 13.74
N HIS A 126 18.81 7.23 13.27
CA HIS A 126 18.69 5.86 12.78
C HIS A 126 19.95 5.05 13.07
N THR A 127 19.83 3.75 12.98
CA THR A 127 20.97 2.83 12.99
C THR A 127 21.38 2.52 11.55
N ASP A 128 22.67 2.37 11.30
CA ASP A 128 23.14 1.96 9.97
C ASP A 128 22.64 0.54 9.65
N PRO A 129 21.76 0.38 8.66
CA PRO A 129 21.16 -0.91 8.40
C PRO A 129 22.14 -1.88 7.74
N LEU A 130 22.09 -3.13 8.17
CA LEU A 130 22.84 -4.23 7.56
C LEU A 130 21.91 -5.02 6.65
N VAL A 131 22.17 -4.96 5.35
CA VAL A 131 21.26 -5.51 4.33
C VAL A 131 21.98 -6.57 3.50
N THR A 132 21.29 -7.68 3.26
CA THR A 132 21.71 -8.74 2.34
C THR A 132 20.84 -8.67 1.08
N VAL A 133 21.47 -8.54 -0.08
CA VAL A 133 20.79 -8.59 -1.37
C VAL A 133 21.21 -9.87 -2.09
N ALA A 134 20.24 -10.70 -2.43
CA ALA A 134 20.43 -11.91 -3.22
C ALA A 134 20.25 -11.62 -4.70
N ILE A 135 21.29 -11.83 -5.50
CA ILE A 135 21.33 -11.58 -6.93
C ILE A 135 21.54 -12.90 -7.65
N ARG A 136 20.75 -13.16 -8.67
CA ARG A 136 20.87 -14.34 -9.53
C ARG A 136 21.90 -14.12 -10.63
N SER A 137 22.34 -15.23 -11.22
CA SER A 137 23.34 -15.22 -12.29
C SER A 137 22.93 -14.40 -13.53
N ASP A 138 21.63 -14.20 -13.75
CA ASP A 138 21.06 -13.34 -14.80
C ASP A 138 20.99 -11.85 -14.45
N GLY A 139 21.46 -11.46 -13.26
CA GLY A 139 21.41 -10.08 -12.75
C GLY A 139 20.08 -9.68 -12.14
N SER A 140 19.11 -10.59 -12.03
CA SER A 140 17.85 -10.33 -11.34
C SER A 140 18.04 -10.37 -9.82
N VAL A 141 17.26 -9.55 -9.08
CA VAL A 141 17.26 -9.57 -7.61
C VAL A 141 16.23 -10.57 -7.13
N GLU A 142 16.69 -11.56 -6.36
CA GLU A 142 15.81 -12.56 -5.75
C GLU A 142 15.17 -12.04 -4.45
N SER A 143 15.97 -11.40 -3.58
CA SER A 143 15.49 -10.87 -2.31
C SER A 143 16.35 -9.75 -1.75
N VAL A 144 15.74 -8.91 -0.90
CA VAL A 144 16.41 -7.90 -0.08
C VAL A 144 16.02 -8.16 1.37
N THR A 145 16.99 -8.58 2.18
CA THR A 145 16.77 -8.98 3.58
C THR A 145 17.55 -8.07 4.52
N PHE A 146 16.86 -7.48 5.48
CA PHE A 146 17.47 -6.69 6.55
C PHE A 146 17.92 -7.62 7.66
N VAL A 147 19.22 -7.70 7.87
CA VAL A 147 19.83 -8.38 9.03
C VAL A 147 19.70 -7.48 10.24
N LEU A 148 19.90 -6.17 10.03
CA LEU A 148 19.65 -5.10 10.99
C LEU A 148 18.86 -4.01 10.26
N SER A 149 17.69 -3.64 10.79
CA SER A 149 16.88 -2.53 10.28
C SER A 149 17.46 -1.19 10.72
N SER A 150 17.22 -0.14 9.96
CA SER A 150 17.57 1.22 10.35
C SER A 150 16.78 1.72 11.57
N GLY A 151 15.67 1.08 11.93
CA GLY A 151 14.70 1.57 12.91
C GLY A 151 13.74 2.63 12.35
N VAL A 152 13.94 3.08 11.12
CA VAL A 152 13.10 4.05 10.41
C VAL A 152 12.52 3.40 9.16
N ALA A 153 11.23 3.13 9.16
CA ALA A 153 10.56 2.42 8.06
C ALA A 153 10.76 3.08 6.68
N ALA A 154 10.83 4.41 6.65
CA ALA A 154 11.07 5.18 5.42
C ALA A 154 12.46 4.94 4.82
N ILE A 155 13.50 4.72 5.66
CA ILE A 155 14.85 4.35 5.20
C ILE A 155 14.85 2.93 4.65
N ASP A 156 14.27 1.98 5.38
CA ASP A 156 14.23 0.58 4.94
C ASP A 156 13.46 0.43 3.62
N GLU A 157 12.37 1.16 3.46
CA GLU A 157 11.60 1.19 2.21
C GLU A 157 12.38 1.88 1.07
N ALA A 158 13.09 2.96 1.37
CA ALA A 158 13.95 3.62 0.39
C ALA A 158 15.04 2.69 -0.11
N ILE A 159 15.70 1.90 0.76
CA ILE A 159 16.70 0.91 0.37
C ILE A 159 16.12 -0.12 -0.62
N ARG A 160 14.92 -0.65 -0.33
CA ARG A 160 14.26 -1.59 -1.26
C ARG A 160 14.03 -0.95 -2.63
N ARG A 161 13.49 0.28 -2.65
CA ARG A 161 13.26 1.03 -3.89
C ARG A 161 14.56 1.35 -4.63
N ILE A 162 15.63 1.69 -3.91
CA ILE A 162 16.96 1.93 -4.50
C ILE A 162 17.45 0.66 -5.20
N VAL A 163 17.46 -0.49 -4.50
CA VAL A 163 17.88 -1.75 -5.10
C VAL A 163 17.03 -2.10 -6.32
N ASP A 164 15.73 -1.88 -6.23
CA ASP A 164 14.77 -2.18 -7.29
C ASP A 164 14.96 -1.27 -8.52
N SER A 165 15.21 0.01 -8.30
CA SER A 165 15.41 1.02 -9.37
C SER A 165 16.68 0.79 -10.20
N GLN A 166 17.64 0.03 -9.68
CA GLN A 166 18.91 -0.26 -10.35
C GLN A 166 18.89 -1.56 -11.19
N LYS A 167 17.77 -2.25 -11.23
CA LYS A 167 17.60 -3.46 -12.06
C LYS A 167 17.58 -3.12 -13.56
N PRO A 168 18.06 -4.02 -14.43
CA PRO A 168 18.81 -5.24 -14.11
C PRO A 168 20.24 -4.95 -13.66
N TYR A 169 20.78 -5.78 -12.78
CA TYR A 169 22.20 -5.74 -12.45
C TYR A 169 23.03 -6.46 -13.49
N GLN A 170 24.35 -6.39 -13.38
CA GLN A 170 25.25 -7.09 -14.28
C GLN A 170 25.04 -8.61 -14.14
N VAL A 171 24.97 -9.33 -15.26
CA VAL A 171 24.99 -10.79 -15.28
C VAL A 171 26.32 -11.30 -14.73
N PHE A 172 26.32 -12.48 -14.12
CA PHE A 172 27.56 -13.03 -13.61
C PHE A 172 28.56 -13.27 -14.73
N PRO A 173 29.84 -12.94 -14.52
CA PRO A 173 30.91 -13.41 -15.40
C PRO A 173 30.86 -14.93 -15.54
N PRO A 174 31.34 -15.48 -16.68
CA PRO A 174 31.26 -16.92 -16.94
C PRO A 174 31.93 -17.80 -15.86
N GLY A 175 32.95 -17.29 -15.15
CA GLY A 175 33.57 -17.94 -14.01
C GLY A 175 32.57 -18.12 -12.89
N LEU A 176 32.00 -17.03 -12.41
CA LEU A 176 31.01 -17.06 -11.32
C LEU A 176 29.75 -17.81 -11.69
N ALA A 177 29.23 -17.67 -12.93
CA ALA A 177 28.02 -18.37 -13.36
C ALA A 177 28.16 -19.89 -13.40
N ARG A 178 29.39 -20.40 -13.57
CA ARG A 178 29.67 -21.84 -13.48
C ARG A 178 29.67 -22.38 -12.03
N GLU A 179 30.02 -21.52 -11.08
CA GLU A 179 30.15 -21.90 -9.67
C GLU A 179 28.88 -21.59 -8.87
N PHE A 180 28.22 -20.45 -9.14
CA PHE A 180 27.13 -19.95 -8.35
C PHE A 180 25.93 -19.57 -9.22
N ASP A 181 24.75 -19.89 -8.70
CA ASP A 181 23.47 -19.48 -9.29
C ASP A 181 22.92 -18.22 -8.62
N VAL A 182 23.27 -18.03 -7.34
CA VAL A 182 22.86 -16.88 -6.52
C VAL A 182 24.02 -16.43 -5.64
N ILE A 183 24.32 -15.13 -5.63
CA ILE A 183 25.26 -14.50 -4.72
C ILE A 183 24.48 -13.61 -3.75
N LEU A 184 24.72 -13.78 -2.45
CA LEU A 184 24.13 -13.00 -1.38
C LEU A 184 25.17 -11.98 -0.90
N ILE A 185 25.02 -10.74 -1.31
CA ILE A 185 25.92 -9.64 -0.96
C ILE A 185 25.40 -8.96 0.28
N ARG A 186 26.18 -8.98 1.38
CA ARG A 186 25.85 -8.29 2.61
C ARG A 186 26.67 -7.04 2.76
N ARG A 187 26.00 -5.88 2.98
CA ARG A 187 26.64 -4.57 3.19
C ARG A 187 25.94 -3.78 4.27
N THR A 188 26.72 -3.01 5.03
CA THR A 188 26.19 -1.93 5.89
C THR A 188 25.98 -0.69 5.03
N TRP A 189 24.83 -0.06 5.17
CA TRP A 189 24.47 1.14 4.43
C TRP A 189 24.63 2.37 5.30
N TYR A 190 25.40 3.34 4.84
CA TYR A 190 25.62 4.63 5.49
C TYR A 190 25.03 5.75 4.64
N PHE A 191 24.37 6.68 5.31
CA PHE A 191 23.68 7.82 4.69
C PHE A 191 24.19 9.12 5.29
N ASP A 192 25.23 9.70 4.75
CA ASP A 192 25.73 11.02 5.13
C ASP A 192 25.52 12.04 4.02
N THR A 193 26.51 12.26 3.17
CA THR A 193 26.44 13.10 1.97
C THR A 193 26.14 12.32 0.71
N ALA A 194 26.24 11.01 0.78
CA ALA A 194 25.97 10.03 -0.27
C ALA A 194 25.68 8.68 0.36
N ILE A 195 25.22 7.71 -0.44
CA ILE A 195 25.11 6.32 0.00
C ILE A 195 26.49 5.68 -0.06
N ARG A 196 26.91 5.07 1.06
CA ARG A 196 28.12 4.25 1.11
C ARG A 196 27.80 2.85 1.57
N LEU A 197 28.38 1.87 0.91
CA LEU A 197 28.19 0.45 1.17
C LEU A 197 29.54 -0.18 1.61
N TYR A 198 29.56 -0.73 2.82
CA TYR A 198 30.72 -1.37 3.43
C TYR A 198 30.46 -2.82 3.81
#